data_bca8d722837c93d1c1c9b73d0fa576e8
#
_entry.id   bca8d722837c93d1c1c9b73d0fa576e8
#
_cell.length_a   1.000
_cell.length_b   1.000
_cell.length_c   1.000
_cell.angle_alpha   90.00
_cell.angle_beta   90.00
_cell.angle_gamma   90.00
#
_symmetry.space_group_name_H-M   'P 1'
#
loop_
_entity.id
_entity.type
_entity.pdbx_description
1 polymer ?
#
loop_
_entity_poly.entity_id
_entity_poly.type
_entity_poly.pdbx_seq_one_letter_code
_entity_poly.pdbx_strand_id
1 'polypeptide(L)'
;MAANRDFADYCCELLSSVGPCLAKRMFGGWGLSLGGLTFAIIADLGDGDKLWLKADADSRAQFEALQCQRFTYSGQKNGKPVNMSMGYYSAPVDAMESSLAMAPWARLALGSALAAQRL
;
A
#
# COMPACT_ATOMS: atom_id res chain seq x y z
N MET A 1 2.60 12.39 14.75
CA MET A 1 1.30 11.89 15.17
C MET A 1 1.02 10.58 14.45
N ALA A 2 0.45 9.62 15.16
CA ALA A 2 0.13 8.34 14.55
C ALA A 2 -0.89 8.51 13.43
N ALA A 3 -0.90 7.57 12.50
CA ALA A 3 -1.86 7.56 11.41
C ALA A 3 -3.29 7.54 11.95
N ASN A 4 -4.18 8.24 11.28
CA ASN A 4 -5.56 8.39 11.67
C ASN A 4 -6.31 7.07 11.47
N ARG A 5 -6.96 6.59 12.52
CA ARG A 5 -7.76 5.37 12.45
C ARG A 5 -8.93 5.49 11.49
N ASP A 6 -9.54 6.66 11.42
CA ASP A 6 -10.65 6.87 10.50
C ASP A 6 -10.22 6.70 9.06
N PHE A 7 -9.01 7.14 8.71
CA PHE A 7 -8.46 6.92 7.38
C PHE A 7 -8.16 5.43 7.14
N ALA A 8 -7.66 4.74 8.17
CA ALA A 8 -7.43 3.29 8.05
C ALA A 8 -8.74 2.54 7.80
N ASP A 9 -9.79 2.89 8.52
CA ASP A 9 -11.10 2.27 8.33
C ASP A 9 -11.66 2.57 6.94
N TYR A 10 -11.49 3.80 6.46
CA TYR A 10 -11.89 4.17 5.10
C TYR A 10 -11.14 3.34 4.05
N CYS A 11 -9.83 3.19 4.21
CA CYS A 11 -9.04 2.39 3.28
C CYS A 11 -9.44 0.92 3.29
N CYS A 12 -9.75 0.35 4.46
CA CYS A 12 -10.27 -1.01 4.53
C CYS A 12 -11.57 -1.15 3.74
N GLU A 13 -12.44 -0.14 3.82
CA GLU A 13 -13.68 -0.16 3.08
C GLU A 13 -13.43 -0.06 1.58
N LEU A 14 -12.50 0.79 1.15
CA LEU A 14 -12.12 0.89 -0.26
C LEU A 14 -11.62 -0.44 -0.82
N LEU A 15 -10.91 -1.21 -0.01
CA LEU A 15 -10.29 -2.47 -0.42
C LEU A 15 -11.22 -3.66 -0.22
N SER A 16 -12.45 -3.45 0.24
CA SER A 16 -13.36 -4.53 0.64
C SER A 16 -13.83 -5.40 -0.52
N SER A 17 -13.65 -4.99 -1.76
CA SER A 17 -14.05 -5.79 -2.91
C SER A 17 -13.31 -7.12 -3.01
N VAL A 18 -12.13 -7.23 -2.42
CA VAL A 18 -11.36 -8.48 -2.41
C VAL A 18 -11.60 -9.31 -1.16
N GLY A 19 -12.37 -8.79 -0.19
CA GLY A 19 -12.71 -9.49 1.02
C GLY A 19 -12.56 -8.62 2.26
N PRO A 20 -12.84 -9.18 3.46
CA PRO A 20 -12.73 -8.40 4.70
C PRO A 20 -11.28 -8.03 4.99
N CYS A 21 -11.01 -6.73 5.01
CA CYS A 21 -9.68 -6.17 5.21
C CYS A 21 -9.53 -5.74 6.66
N LEU A 22 -8.40 -6.08 7.27
CA LEU A 22 -8.09 -5.72 8.65
C LEU A 22 -6.92 -4.75 8.67
N ALA A 23 -7.04 -3.70 9.50
CA ALA A 23 -5.98 -2.74 9.72
C ALA A 23 -5.26 -3.05 11.04
N LYS A 24 -3.94 -3.11 10.99
CA LYS A 24 -3.12 -3.35 12.16
C LYS A 24 -2.02 -2.30 12.21
N ARG A 25 -1.79 -1.74 13.38
CA ARG A 25 -0.73 -0.74 13.54
C ARG A 25 0.64 -1.35 13.30
N MET A 26 1.46 -0.61 12.53
CA MET A 26 2.85 -1.00 12.33
C MET A 26 3.68 0.22 11.91
N PHE A 27 4.84 0.38 12.53
CA PHE A 27 5.84 1.41 12.16
C PHE A 27 5.25 2.82 12.06
N GLY A 28 4.36 3.18 12.98
CA GLY A 28 3.74 4.51 12.97
C GLY A 28 2.63 4.69 11.97
N GLY A 29 2.33 3.66 11.19
CA GLY A 29 1.24 3.65 10.23
C GLY A 29 0.33 2.44 10.44
N TRP A 30 -0.16 1.88 9.35
CA TRP A 30 -1.06 0.73 9.38
C TRP A 30 -0.70 -0.26 8.29
N GLY A 31 -0.77 -1.54 8.62
CA GLY A 31 -0.73 -2.61 7.62
C GLY A 31 -2.15 -3.09 7.38
N LEU A 32 -2.54 -3.22 6.12
CA LEU A 32 -3.86 -3.68 5.74
C LEU A 32 -3.73 -5.09 5.17
N SER A 33 -4.46 -6.03 5.76
CA SER A 33 -4.31 -7.44 5.43
C SER A 33 -5.63 -8.13 5.19
N LEU A 34 -5.55 -9.21 4.42
CA LEU A 34 -6.66 -10.10 4.14
C LEU A 34 -6.19 -11.51 4.52
N GLY A 35 -6.85 -12.12 5.50
CA GLY A 35 -6.46 -13.45 5.94
C GLY A 35 -5.02 -13.54 6.45
N GLY A 36 -4.52 -12.46 7.05
CA GLY A 36 -3.15 -12.41 7.56
C GLY A 36 -2.10 -12.00 6.53
N LEU A 37 -2.50 -11.82 5.28
CA LEU A 37 -1.57 -11.43 4.21
C LEU A 37 -1.67 -9.93 3.97
N THR A 38 -0.59 -9.20 4.27
CA THR A 38 -0.55 -7.75 4.07
C THR A 38 -0.37 -7.42 2.59
N PHE A 39 -1.28 -6.61 2.05
CA PHE A 39 -1.23 -6.22 0.63
C PHE A 39 -1.30 -4.71 0.43
N ALA A 40 -1.44 -3.95 1.50
CA ALA A 40 -1.44 -2.49 1.45
C ALA A 40 -0.96 -1.95 2.78
N ILE A 41 -0.46 -0.73 2.76
CA ILE A 41 -0.02 -0.05 3.98
C ILE A 41 -0.48 1.40 3.94
N ILE A 42 -0.56 2.00 5.12
CA ILE A 42 -0.78 3.43 5.27
C ILE A 42 0.46 4.00 5.94
N ALA A 43 1.07 4.98 5.32
CA ALA A 43 2.29 5.58 5.84
C ALA A 43 2.39 7.04 5.40
N ASP A 44 3.11 7.81 6.21
CA ASP A 44 3.40 9.22 5.93
C ASP A 44 4.90 9.32 5.65
N LEU A 45 5.25 9.68 4.42
CA LEU A 45 6.65 9.87 4.01
C LEU A 45 7.03 11.35 3.99
N GLY A 46 6.23 12.21 4.62
CA GLY A 46 6.52 13.64 4.74
C GLY A 46 5.43 14.55 4.21
N ASP A 47 4.48 14.02 3.47
CA ASP A 47 3.41 14.82 2.86
C ASP A 47 2.01 14.30 3.24
N GLY A 48 1.90 13.68 4.40
CA GLY A 48 0.64 13.20 4.95
C GLY A 48 0.44 11.70 4.78
N ASP A 49 -0.54 11.17 5.48
CA ASP A 49 -0.88 9.75 5.39
C ASP A 49 -1.43 9.42 4.01
N LYS A 50 -0.89 8.37 3.41
CA LYS A 50 -1.33 7.88 2.11
C LYS A 50 -1.52 6.37 2.16
N LEU A 51 -2.39 5.88 1.30
CA LEU A 51 -2.54 4.45 1.06
C LEU A 51 -1.53 4.02 0.01
N TRP A 52 -0.78 2.97 0.31
CA TRP A 52 0.22 2.39 -0.57
C TRP A 52 -0.18 0.96 -0.88
N LEU A 53 -0.20 0.61 -2.16
CA LEU A 53 -0.63 -0.71 -2.63
C LEU A 53 0.58 -1.52 -3.06
N LYS A 54 0.58 -2.80 -2.70
CA LYS A 54 1.68 -3.68 -3.07
C LYS A 54 1.71 -3.90 -4.58
N ALA A 55 2.91 -3.87 -5.13
CA ALA A 55 3.14 -4.08 -6.55
C ALA A 55 4.29 -5.06 -6.76
N ASP A 56 4.31 -5.69 -7.91
CA ASP A 56 5.40 -6.56 -8.33
C ASP A 56 5.88 -6.13 -9.72
N ALA A 57 6.80 -6.90 -10.30
CA ALA A 57 7.36 -6.57 -11.62
C ALA A 57 6.27 -6.50 -12.70
N ASP A 58 5.21 -7.30 -12.56
CA ASP A 58 4.14 -7.34 -13.57
C ASP A 58 3.16 -6.19 -13.44
N SER A 59 2.90 -5.71 -12.22
CA SER A 59 1.86 -4.70 -11.99
C SER A 59 2.40 -3.28 -11.91
N ARG A 60 3.70 -3.10 -11.61
CA ARG A 60 4.22 -1.76 -11.34
C ARG A 60 4.11 -0.80 -12.52
N ALA A 61 4.16 -1.31 -13.75
CA ALA A 61 4.02 -0.46 -14.93
C ALA A 61 2.68 0.27 -14.95
N GLN A 62 1.62 -0.36 -14.43
CA GLN A 62 0.30 0.27 -14.37
C GLN A 62 0.28 1.44 -13.38
N PHE A 63 0.97 1.29 -12.24
CA PHE A 63 1.10 2.39 -11.28
C PHE A 63 1.95 3.52 -11.86
N GLU A 64 3.06 3.17 -12.51
CA GLU A 64 3.96 4.16 -13.09
C GLU A 64 3.32 4.93 -14.23
N ALA A 65 2.44 4.29 -15.00
CA ALA A 65 1.71 4.95 -16.07
C ALA A 65 0.80 6.06 -15.55
N LEU A 66 0.33 5.95 -14.31
CA LEU A 66 -0.48 6.98 -13.66
C LEU A 66 0.36 7.91 -12.78
N GLN A 67 1.69 7.79 -12.87
CA GLN A 67 2.63 8.60 -12.11
C GLN A 67 2.44 8.45 -10.59
N CYS A 68 2.03 7.26 -10.14
CA CYS A 68 1.94 6.96 -8.72
C CYS A 68 3.34 6.98 -8.10
N GLN A 69 3.41 7.48 -6.88
CA GLN A 69 4.67 7.60 -6.16
C GLN A 69 5.14 6.23 -5.68
N ARG A 70 6.40 5.91 -5.92
CA ARG A 70 6.99 4.69 -5.38
C ARG A 70 7.35 4.90 -3.92
N PHE A 71 7.09 3.90 -3.09
CA PHE A 71 7.43 3.96 -1.68
C PHE A 71 8.93 3.84 -1.51
N THR A 72 9.56 4.92 -1.05
CA THR A 72 11.00 4.95 -0.76
C THR A 72 11.21 5.56 0.60
N TYR A 73 12.24 5.10 1.29
CA TYR A 73 12.57 5.65 2.59
C TYR A 73 14.10 5.63 2.77
N SER A 74 14.57 6.51 3.64
CA SER A 74 15.99 6.59 3.97
C SER A 74 16.33 5.59 5.06
N GLY A 75 17.42 4.87 4.88
CA GLY A 75 17.89 3.93 5.87
C GLY A 75 19.41 3.94 5.90
N GLN A 76 19.99 3.01 6.62
CA GLN A 76 21.43 2.86 6.69
C GLN A 76 21.82 1.42 6.37
N LYS A 77 22.88 1.29 5.61
CA LYS A 77 23.47 0.00 5.32
C LYS A 77 24.99 0.11 5.50
N ASN A 78 25.52 -0.71 6.40
CA ASN A 78 26.95 -0.66 6.75
C ASN A 78 27.37 0.72 7.21
N GLY A 79 26.49 1.43 7.94
CA GLY A 79 26.77 2.74 8.49
C GLY A 79 26.65 3.89 7.49
N LYS A 80 26.29 3.60 6.24
CA LYS A 80 26.13 4.63 5.21
C LYS A 80 24.66 4.88 4.91
N PRO A 81 24.25 6.14 4.70
CA PRO A 81 22.87 6.43 4.33
C PRO A 81 22.59 5.89 2.93
N VAL A 82 21.44 5.24 2.79
CA VAL A 82 20.96 4.71 1.49
C VAL A 82 19.50 4.99 1.35
N ASN A 83 19.03 5.16 0.12
CA ASN A 83 17.61 5.22 -0.18
C ASN A 83 17.13 3.80 -0.48
N MET A 84 16.12 3.38 0.27
CA MET A 84 15.56 2.05 0.13
C MET A 84 14.16 2.16 -0.45
N SER A 85 13.76 1.18 -1.24
CA SER A 85 12.41 1.14 -1.79
C SER A 85 11.76 -0.19 -1.42
N MET A 86 10.46 -0.12 -1.22
CA MET A 86 9.63 -1.31 -1.04
C MET A 86 8.77 -1.47 -2.28
N GLY A 87 8.27 -2.67 -2.51
CA GLY A 87 7.41 -2.94 -3.66
C GLY A 87 6.00 -2.41 -3.46
N TYR A 88 5.88 -1.12 -3.16
CA TYR A 88 4.60 -0.45 -2.94
C TYR A 88 4.55 0.85 -3.73
N TYR A 89 3.35 1.21 -4.19
CA TYR A 89 3.09 2.48 -4.86
C TYR A 89 1.87 3.14 -4.25
N SER A 90 1.85 4.47 -4.26
CA SER A 90 0.68 5.21 -3.78
C SER A 90 -0.54 4.81 -4.61
N ALA A 91 -1.70 4.73 -3.96
CA ALA A 91 -2.94 4.43 -4.67
C ALA A 91 -3.25 5.54 -5.67
N PRO A 92 -3.76 5.19 -6.87
CA PRO A 92 -4.19 6.23 -7.82
C PRO A 92 -5.23 7.13 -7.18
N VAL A 93 -5.14 8.44 -7.46
CA VAL A 93 -6.03 9.43 -6.84
C VAL A 93 -7.50 9.08 -7.10
N ASP A 94 -7.83 8.73 -8.33
CA ASP A 94 -9.21 8.43 -8.69
C ASP A 94 -9.73 7.16 -8.00
N ALA A 95 -8.85 6.23 -7.67
CA ALA A 95 -9.23 5.00 -6.98
C ALA A 95 -9.70 5.27 -5.55
N MET A 96 -9.26 6.38 -4.95
CA MET A 96 -9.62 6.72 -3.58
C MET A 96 -11.06 7.21 -3.43
N GLU A 97 -11.80 7.36 -4.53
CA GLU A 97 -13.15 7.91 -4.49
C GLU A 97 -14.20 6.88 -4.07
N SER A 98 -14.00 5.61 -4.38
CA SER A 98 -15.00 4.58 -4.07
C SER A 98 -14.38 3.19 -4.14
N SER A 99 -15.05 2.23 -3.50
CA SER A 99 -14.63 0.83 -3.58
C SER A 99 -14.74 0.29 -5.00
N LEU A 100 -15.68 0.80 -5.79
CA LEU A 100 -15.80 0.42 -7.19
C LEU A 100 -14.58 0.87 -8.00
N ALA A 101 -14.16 2.12 -7.81
CA ALA A 101 -12.98 2.65 -8.50
C ALA A 101 -11.71 1.96 -8.04
N MET A 102 -11.65 1.58 -6.76
CA MET A 102 -10.48 0.92 -6.17
C MET A 102 -10.39 -0.57 -6.56
N ALA A 103 -11.50 -1.21 -6.92
CA ALA A 103 -11.54 -2.66 -7.09
C ALA A 103 -10.43 -3.24 -7.98
N PRO A 104 -10.15 -2.71 -9.17
CA PRO A 104 -9.06 -3.29 -9.98
C PRO A 104 -7.70 -3.15 -9.33
N TRP A 105 -7.47 -2.05 -8.59
CA TRP A 105 -6.20 -1.81 -7.92
C TRP A 105 -6.06 -2.69 -6.68
N ALA A 106 -7.16 -2.93 -5.96
CA ALA A 106 -7.17 -3.87 -4.84
C ALA A 106 -6.81 -5.27 -5.31
N ARG A 107 -7.34 -5.69 -6.46
CA ARG A 107 -7.01 -7.00 -7.04
C ARG A 107 -5.53 -7.10 -7.42
N LEU A 108 -4.98 -6.04 -8.00
CA LEU A 108 -3.55 -6.02 -8.34
C LEU A 108 -2.68 -6.14 -7.08
N ALA A 109 -3.04 -5.40 -6.04
CA ALA A 109 -2.27 -5.41 -4.79
C ALA A 109 -2.33 -6.80 -4.13
N LEU A 110 -3.51 -7.38 -4.05
CA LEU A 110 -3.66 -8.71 -3.47
C LEU A 110 -2.90 -9.75 -4.30
N GLY A 111 -3.00 -9.67 -5.62
CA GLY A 111 -2.28 -10.57 -6.51
C GLY A 111 -0.78 -10.50 -6.32
N SER A 112 -0.24 -9.28 -6.15
CA SER A 112 1.19 -9.10 -5.90
C SER A 112 1.61 -9.71 -4.56
N ALA A 113 0.79 -9.56 -3.52
CA ALA A 113 1.07 -10.13 -2.21
C ALA A 113 1.03 -11.66 -2.26
N LEU A 114 0.07 -12.23 -2.99
CA LEU A 114 -0.01 -13.69 -3.16
C LEU A 114 1.17 -14.23 -3.94
N ALA A 115 1.61 -13.52 -4.98
CA ALA A 115 2.78 -13.94 -5.75
C ALA A 115 4.04 -13.93 -4.91
N ALA A 116 4.21 -12.92 -4.06
CA ALA A 116 5.36 -12.85 -3.16
C ALA A 116 5.36 -13.99 -2.14
N GLN A 117 4.20 -14.42 -1.72
CA GLN A 117 4.06 -15.50 -0.73
C GLN A 117 4.47 -16.86 -1.29
N ARG A 118 4.45 -17.02 -2.61
CA ARG A 118 4.77 -18.30 -3.26
C ARG A 118 6.26 -18.59 -3.38
N LEU A 119 7.08 -17.65 -3.04
CA LEU A 119 8.54 -17.83 -3.13
C LEU A 119 9.10 -18.77 -2.06
#